data_ad89fdb86d87dba6406e677ed351f24a
#
_entry.id   ad89fdb86d87dba6406e677ed351f24a
#
_cell.length_a   1.000
_cell.length_b   1.000
_cell.length_c   1.000
_cell.angle_alpha   90.00
_cell.angle_beta   90.00
_cell.angle_gamma   90.00
#
_symmetry.space_group_name_H-M   'P 1'
#
loop_
_entity.id
_entity.type
_entity.pdbx_description
1 polymer ?
#
loop_
_entity_poly.entity_id
_entity_poly.type
_entity_poly.pdbx_seq_one_letter_code
_entity_poly.pdbx_strand_id
1 'polypeptide(L)'
;MNFNRRAAPLSGALRAVPLLFALSGALSLEAAPQPASSCDNTPAWSPCELVFELSAKAAAAHPDPYASVELRAEFRSPRMRTYALPAFWDGGGRMVLRFAPTEPGRWEYLLTSNLPEWDGLTGSFIANASDAPGFLRVANLHHWATIAANQPHLWMGASEMRFAWMDDAGFRAVVDARAAQKFNHLRGLVLGEGASLGFRAPGSPDLAHFQRLDQRIAYINSKGLVADLVLAPGPAALLRLSPDPASMRRFIRFLVGRYAARNVTWQGLEEFESQSGARALLAETGALIKQFDPYQHPRTSGARVTSAPLLDDGWMDFAAYGTADAAVGAIEHQLYQVPGVALEFGREDTGGAGPRPANGGVDAAEFRHRLWTVTMNGQYPTYANAGAGSVNSAGAKAMTVWFNLMAGTRHWDLEPYFDVDGGRALALPGVDYIVYIDKPGPVELTVEHHGYDVYWLDPADGSITARRKWSGQHFTGEPPDRSHDWVLRVVREATVESMNRSYKFESLDAPVQEIVIDPEKVPYEIEQPTDALARGRAAHVSVKLKRTSRATRAMLWMWTAEVTADHEGYRVLGTAPQGDFTLPAGLAVNYPATALLRLYAINGYGTVYMVAKGYDLNQ
;
A
#
# COMPACT_ATOMS: atom_id res chain seq x y z
N MET A 1 -16.59 -60.49 -3.41
CA MET A 1 -15.71 -61.64 -3.67
C MET A 1 -14.74 -61.77 -2.51
N ASN A 2 -14.96 -62.79 -1.69
CA ASN A 2 -14.14 -63.19 -0.54
C ASN A 2 -12.82 -63.80 -0.99
N PHE A 3 -11.72 -63.49 -0.31
CA PHE A 3 -10.64 -64.47 -0.11
C PHE A 3 -9.96 -64.23 1.24
N ASN A 4 -10.31 -65.10 2.18
CA ASN A 4 -9.56 -65.47 3.36
C ASN A 4 -8.29 -66.23 2.98
N ARG A 5 -7.15 -65.96 3.65
CA ARG A 5 -6.15 -67.02 3.89
C ARG A 5 -5.45 -66.84 5.24
N ARG A 6 -5.41 -67.94 5.91
CA ARG A 6 -5.08 -68.32 7.28
C ARG A 6 -3.60 -68.11 7.66
N ALA A 7 -3.39 -67.90 8.95
CA ALA A 7 -2.15 -68.01 9.68
C ALA A 7 -1.65 -69.45 9.81
N ALA A 8 -0.34 -69.66 9.86
CA ALA A 8 0.29 -70.83 10.43
C ALA A 8 1.45 -70.42 11.39
N PRO A 9 1.63 -71.09 12.52
CA PRO A 9 2.65 -70.76 13.51
C PRO A 9 3.96 -71.55 13.24
N LEU A 10 5.10 -70.91 13.47
CA LEU A 10 6.37 -71.58 13.57
C LEU A 10 7.01 -71.30 14.94
N SER A 11 7.09 -72.33 15.72
CA SER A 11 7.87 -72.48 16.95
C SER A 11 9.36 -72.63 16.63
N GLY A 12 10.24 -71.91 17.37
CA GLY A 12 11.68 -72.01 17.22
C GLY A 12 12.45 -71.48 18.44
N ALA A 13 12.78 -72.38 19.30
CA ALA A 13 13.91 -72.52 20.25
C ALA A 13 14.67 -71.27 20.74
N LEU A 14 14.58 -71.04 22.07
CA LEU A 14 15.52 -70.27 22.88
C LEU A 14 16.96 -70.81 22.77
N ARG A 15 17.89 -69.95 22.39
CA ARG A 15 19.31 -70.09 22.72
C ARG A 15 19.75 -68.89 23.55
N ALA A 16 20.19 -69.16 24.79
CA ALA A 16 20.77 -68.17 25.68
C ALA A 16 22.14 -67.73 25.15
N VAL A 17 22.38 -66.44 25.07
CA VAL A 17 23.67 -65.80 24.82
C VAL A 17 24.02 -64.93 26.04
N PRO A 18 25.25 -65.00 26.57
CA PRO A 18 25.61 -64.28 27.82
C PRO A 18 25.69 -62.76 27.59
N LEU A 19 25.14 -62.00 28.54
CA LEU A 19 25.27 -60.57 28.63
C LEU A 19 26.75 -60.19 28.94
N LEU A 20 27.41 -59.59 27.97
CA LEU A 20 28.59 -58.76 28.23
C LEU A 20 28.10 -57.37 28.68
N PHE A 21 28.39 -56.99 29.92
CA PHE A 21 28.26 -55.60 30.41
C PHE A 21 29.27 -54.72 29.66
N ALA A 22 28.82 -54.00 28.65
CA ALA A 22 29.56 -52.86 28.12
C ALA A 22 29.25 -51.65 29.01
N LEU A 23 30.26 -51.07 29.64
CA LEU A 23 30.21 -49.76 30.28
C LEU A 23 29.85 -48.74 29.22
N SER A 24 28.56 -48.37 29.17
CA SER A 24 28.11 -47.24 28.40
C SER A 24 28.55 -45.98 29.16
N GLY A 25 29.61 -45.35 28.68
CA GLY A 25 29.89 -43.96 29.04
C GLY A 25 28.69 -43.11 28.67
N ALA A 26 28.04 -42.52 29.64
CA ALA A 26 27.01 -41.55 29.43
C ALA A 26 27.62 -40.35 28.71
N LEU A 27 27.50 -40.32 27.37
CA LEU A 27 27.63 -39.08 26.65
C LEU A 27 26.52 -38.19 27.17
N SER A 28 26.88 -37.22 28.01
CA SER A 28 25.99 -36.10 28.32
C SER A 28 25.66 -35.44 26.99
N LEU A 29 24.48 -35.74 26.42
CA LEU A 29 23.92 -34.86 25.43
C LEU A 29 23.73 -33.51 26.15
N GLU A 30 24.65 -32.58 25.92
CA GLU A 30 24.38 -31.19 26.22
C GLU A 30 23.02 -30.83 25.56
N ALA A 31 22.07 -30.45 26.40
CA ALA A 31 20.77 -30.04 25.90
C ALA A 31 21.01 -28.89 24.90
N ALA A 32 20.50 -29.04 23.69
CA ALA A 32 20.62 -27.99 22.68
C ALA A 32 20.18 -26.63 23.28
N PRO A 33 20.94 -25.56 23.04
CA PRO A 33 20.64 -24.25 23.63
C PRO A 33 19.23 -23.80 23.21
N GLN A 34 18.36 -23.72 24.21
CA GLN A 34 17.00 -23.21 23.97
C GLN A 34 17.06 -21.68 23.81
N PRO A 35 16.34 -21.11 22.86
CA PRO A 35 16.28 -19.65 22.71
C PRO A 35 15.63 -19.00 23.93
N ALA A 36 16.06 -17.80 24.28
CA ALA A 36 15.26 -16.95 25.15
C ALA A 36 13.96 -16.56 24.39
N SER A 37 12.80 -16.81 25.01
CA SER A 37 11.49 -16.65 24.36
C SER A 37 10.60 -15.66 25.12
N SER A 38 9.97 -14.76 24.39
CA SER A 38 8.86 -13.94 24.87
C SER A 38 7.51 -14.40 24.28
N CYS A 39 7.45 -15.57 23.62
CA CYS A 39 6.28 -15.97 22.85
C CYS A 39 5.20 -16.69 23.66
N ASP A 40 5.54 -17.24 24.85
CA ASP A 40 4.52 -17.86 25.69
C ASP A 40 3.51 -16.85 26.20
N ASN A 41 2.23 -17.18 26.04
CA ASN A 41 1.09 -16.34 26.37
C ASN A 41 0.99 -15.02 25.60
N THR A 42 1.70 -14.89 24.47
CA THR A 42 1.56 -13.72 23.61
C THR A 42 0.15 -13.64 23.04
N PRO A 43 -0.50 -12.46 23.08
CA PRO A 43 -1.78 -12.26 22.41
C PRO A 43 -1.64 -12.45 20.90
N ALA A 44 -2.62 -13.08 20.24
CA ALA A 44 -2.65 -13.16 18.79
C ALA A 44 -2.54 -11.75 18.17
N TRP A 45 -1.85 -11.65 17.04
CA TRP A 45 -1.53 -10.39 16.32
C TRP A 45 -0.59 -9.44 17.08
N SER A 46 0.05 -9.92 18.14
CA SER A 46 1.10 -9.19 18.85
C SER A 46 2.45 -9.83 18.60
N PRO A 47 3.51 -9.03 18.37
CA PRO A 47 4.85 -9.58 18.13
C PRO A 47 5.47 -10.17 19.39
N CYS A 48 6.12 -11.30 19.23
CA CYS A 48 7.00 -11.93 20.22
C CYS A 48 8.35 -12.30 19.59
N GLU A 49 9.32 -12.66 20.40
CA GLU A 49 10.70 -12.91 19.95
C GLU A 49 11.25 -14.22 20.49
N LEU A 50 11.95 -14.94 19.61
CA LEU A 50 12.89 -16.02 19.96
C LEU A 50 14.29 -15.49 19.71
N VAL A 51 15.13 -15.48 20.74
CA VAL A 51 16.47 -14.89 20.72
C VAL A 51 17.50 -15.99 20.84
N PHE A 52 18.43 -16.02 19.89
CA PHE A 52 19.52 -16.97 19.78
C PHE A 52 20.85 -16.24 19.92
N GLU A 53 21.73 -16.75 20.77
CA GLU A 53 23.09 -16.24 20.93
C GLU A 53 24.08 -17.22 20.32
N LEU A 54 25.00 -16.71 19.49
CA LEU A 54 26.08 -17.51 18.92
C LEU A 54 26.99 -18.07 20.04
N SER A 55 27.32 -19.35 19.98
CA SER A 55 28.37 -19.90 20.81
C SER A 55 29.71 -19.20 20.54
N ALA A 56 30.63 -19.21 21.48
CA ALA A 56 31.97 -18.62 21.29
C ALA A 56 32.68 -19.16 20.03
N LYS A 57 32.47 -20.44 19.71
CA LYS A 57 32.99 -21.08 18.51
C LYS A 57 32.34 -20.55 17.25
N ALA A 58 31.02 -20.43 17.24
CA ALA A 58 30.26 -19.89 16.10
C ALA A 58 30.60 -18.41 15.89
N ALA A 59 30.66 -17.59 16.94
CA ALA A 59 31.03 -16.18 16.86
C ALA A 59 32.45 -15.97 16.28
N ALA A 60 33.41 -16.84 16.63
CA ALA A 60 34.74 -16.81 16.03
C ALA A 60 34.74 -17.19 14.53
N ALA A 61 33.87 -18.11 14.12
CA ALA A 61 33.72 -18.52 12.72
C ALA A 61 32.89 -17.49 11.87
N HIS A 62 32.05 -16.69 12.51
CA HIS A 62 31.17 -15.72 11.89
C HIS A 62 31.37 -14.31 12.48
N PRO A 63 32.50 -13.64 12.19
CA PRO A 63 32.81 -12.31 12.74
C PRO A 63 31.84 -11.21 12.29
N ASP A 64 31.17 -11.44 11.19
CA ASP A 64 30.04 -10.63 10.73
C ASP A 64 28.77 -11.51 10.59
N PRO A 65 27.97 -11.66 11.66
CA PRO A 65 26.78 -12.50 11.62
C PRO A 65 25.71 -11.98 10.66
N TYR A 66 25.64 -10.66 10.44
CA TYR A 66 24.72 -10.09 9.47
C TYR A 66 24.96 -10.65 8.05
N ALA A 67 26.22 -10.84 7.69
CA ALA A 67 26.60 -11.32 6.36
C ALA A 67 26.61 -12.84 6.24
N SER A 68 26.96 -13.56 7.32
CA SER A 68 27.36 -14.96 7.24
C SER A 68 26.47 -15.95 7.99
N VAL A 69 25.58 -15.48 8.88
CA VAL A 69 24.68 -16.38 9.62
C VAL A 69 23.31 -16.39 8.94
N GLU A 70 22.86 -17.60 8.62
CA GLU A 70 21.52 -17.83 8.11
C GLU A 70 20.69 -18.60 9.16
N LEU A 71 19.56 -18.01 9.52
CA LEU A 71 18.56 -18.61 10.40
C LEU A 71 17.18 -18.23 9.92
N ARG A 72 16.30 -19.22 9.85
CA ARG A 72 14.88 -19.02 9.60
C ARG A 72 14.07 -20.00 10.44
N ALA A 73 12.81 -19.65 10.68
CA ALA A 73 11.85 -20.56 11.30
C ALA A 73 10.65 -20.76 10.39
N GLU A 74 10.13 -21.97 10.41
CA GLU A 74 8.80 -22.32 9.91
C GLU A 74 7.88 -22.47 11.11
N PHE A 75 7.00 -21.49 11.34
CA PHE A 75 6.00 -21.52 12.38
C PHE A 75 4.74 -22.20 11.87
N ARG A 76 4.25 -23.20 12.59
CA ARG A 76 3.03 -23.92 12.25
C ARG A 76 1.92 -23.55 13.22
N SER A 77 0.81 -23.06 12.69
CA SER A 77 -0.34 -22.64 13.46
C SER A 77 -1.19 -23.82 13.94
N PRO A 78 -2.08 -23.62 14.93
CA PRO A 78 -3.06 -24.62 15.35
C PRO A 78 -3.92 -25.18 14.21
N ARG A 79 -4.17 -24.37 13.16
CA ARG A 79 -4.89 -24.77 11.94
C ARG A 79 -4.00 -25.24 10.81
N MET A 80 -2.76 -25.65 11.11
CA MET A 80 -1.78 -26.20 10.17
C MET A 80 -1.34 -25.26 9.04
N ARG A 81 -1.47 -23.94 9.22
CA ARG A 81 -0.87 -22.95 8.31
C ARG A 81 0.59 -22.77 8.65
N THR A 82 1.45 -22.66 7.66
CA THR A 82 2.89 -22.45 7.82
C THR A 82 3.26 -21.01 7.50
N TYR A 83 4.06 -20.39 8.37
CA TYR A 83 4.62 -19.06 8.23
C TYR A 83 6.14 -19.16 8.28
N ALA A 84 6.81 -18.98 7.15
CA ALA A 84 8.27 -19.02 7.06
C ALA A 84 8.85 -17.62 7.24
N LEU A 85 9.64 -17.39 8.28
CA LEU A 85 10.18 -16.08 8.63
C LEU A 85 11.70 -16.15 8.82
N PRO A 86 12.47 -15.24 8.18
CA PRO A 86 13.89 -15.12 8.44
C PRO A 86 14.18 -14.45 9.78
N ALA A 87 15.24 -14.86 10.44
CA ALA A 87 15.81 -14.12 11.56
C ALA A 87 16.55 -12.87 11.06
N PHE A 88 16.70 -11.89 11.94
CA PHE A 88 17.56 -10.74 11.73
C PHE A 88 18.66 -10.67 12.78
N TRP A 89 19.79 -10.12 12.41
CA TRP A 89 20.89 -9.81 13.32
C TRP A 89 20.56 -8.58 14.17
N ASP A 90 20.79 -8.65 15.48
CA ASP A 90 20.53 -7.56 16.44
C ASP A 90 21.76 -7.17 17.26
N GLY A 91 22.95 -7.40 16.72
CA GLY A 91 24.23 -6.99 17.31
C GLY A 91 24.99 -8.12 17.99
N GLY A 92 26.32 -8.01 18.02
CA GLY A 92 27.18 -9.07 18.56
C GLY A 92 26.88 -10.41 17.91
N GLY A 93 26.71 -11.44 18.73
CA GLY A 93 26.28 -12.78 18.32
C GLY A 93 24.76 -13.01 18.30
N ARG A 94 23.93 -11.97 18.40
CA ARG A 94 22.49 -12.08 18.63
C ARG A 94 21.71 -12.15 17.33
N MET A 95 20.98 -13.24 17.14
CA MET A 95 19.99 -13.43 16.07
C MET A 95 18.59 -13.51 16.65
N VAL A 96 17.63 -12.82 16.05
CA VAL A 96 16.25 -12.70 16.55
C VAL A 96 15.27 -13.15 15.50
N LEU A 97 14.36 -14.03 15.88
CA LEU A 97 13.14 -14.34 15.14
C LEU A 97 11.98 -13.59 15.82
N ARG A 98 11.43 -12.58 15.13
CA ARG A 98 10.27 -11.83 15.61
C ARG A 98 9.03 -12.31 14.88
N PHE A 99 8.06 -12.83 15.61
CA PHE A 99 6.86 -13.48 15.06
C PHE A 99 5.60 -12.92 15.70
N ALA A 100 4.50 -12.83 14.94
CA ALA A 100 3.17 -12.52 15.47
C ALA A 100 2.23 -13.70 15.18
N PRO A 101 1.81 -14.46 16.22
CA PRO A 101 0.84 -15.53 16.02
C PRO A 101 -0.49 -14.96 15.53
N THR A 102 -1.06 -15.54 14.47
CA THR A 102 -2.28 -15.01 13.83
C THR A 102 -3.57 -15.60 14.39
N GLU A 103 -3.46 -16.55 15.31
CA GLU A 103 -4.60 -17.19 15.98
C GLU A 103 -4.19 -17.71 17.37
N PRO A 104 -5.11 -17.85 18.31
CA PRO A 104 -4.81 -18.42 19.62
C PRO A 104 -4.61 -19.94 19.53
N GLY A 105 -3.82 -20.47 20.46
CA GLY A 105 -3.55 -21.89 20.61
C GLY A 105 -2.08 -22.23 20.53
N ARG A 106 -1.77 -23.53 20.38
CA ARG A 106 -0.40 -24.04 20.34
C ARG A 106 0.21 -23.83 18.95
N TRP A 107 1.32 -23.10 18.94
CA TRP A 107 2.21 -22.92 17.79
C TRP A 107 3.44 -23.79 17.93
N GLU A 108 3.92 -24.33 16.84
CA GLU A 108 5.14 -25.10 16.75
C GLU A 108 6.08 -24.42 15.79
N TYR A 109 7.40 -24.58 15.98
CA TYR A 109 8.38 -24.09 15.02
C TYR A 109 9.47 -25.11 14.74
N LEU A 110 9.99 -25.06 13.53
CA LEU A 110 11.17 -25.79 13.05
C LEU A 110 12.18 -24.77 12.52
N LEU A 111 13.43 -24.87 12.98
CA LEU A 111 14.50 -24.01 12.52
C LEU A 111 15.26 -24.63 11.35
N THR A 112 15.71 -23.76 10.44
CA THR A 112 16.71 -24.08 9.42
C THR A 112 17.84 -23.07 9.55
N SER A 113 19.08 -23.56 9.63
CA SER A 113 20.26 -22.71 9.80
C SER A 113 21.48 -23.28 9.09
N ASN A 114 22.44 -22.43 8.74
CA ASN A 114 23.78 -22.86 8.35
C ASN A 114 24.69 -23.17 9.58
N LEU A 115 24.18 -22.97 10.80
CA LEU A 115 24.84 -23.36 12.03
C LEU A 115 24.29 -24.70 12.51
N PRO A 116 25.12 -25.75 12.60
CA PRO A 116 24.64 -27.08 13.01
C PRO A 116 23.97 -27.13 14.38
N GLU A 117 24.33 -26.20 15.28
CA GLU A 117 23.77 -26.10 16.63
C GLU A 117 22.31 -25.60 16.64
N TRP A 118 21.84 -24.98 15.56
CA TRP A 118 20.46 -24.48 15.42
C TRP A 118 19.65 -25.20 14.35
N ASP A 119 20.32 -25.87 13.42
CA ASP A 119 19.62 -26.55 12.31
C ASP A 119 18.82 -27.75 12.82
N GLY A 120 17.55 -27.83 12.41
CA GLY A 120 16.61 -28.88 12.82
C GLY A 120 16.05 -28.73 14.24
N LEU A 121 16.40 -27.69 15.00
CA LEU A 121 15.78 -27.46 16.30
C LEU A 121 14.29 -27.18 16.15
N THR A 122 13.53 -27.72 17.09
CA THR A 122 12.07 -27.53 17.18
C THR A 122 11.68 -26.97 18.54
N GLY A 123 10.55 -26.27 18.57
CA GLY A 123 9.97 -25.80 19.82
C GLY A 123 8.51 -25.47 19.64
N SER A 124 7.89 -25.00 20.72
CA SER A 124 6.49 -24.62 20.69
C SER A 124 6.20 -23.59 21.76
N PHE A 125 5.13 -22.83 21.58
CA PHE A 125 4.59 -21.88 22.54
C PHE A 125 3.06 -21.81 22.41
N ILE A 126 2.39 -21.17 23.37
CA ILE A 126 0.95 -20.96 23.35
C ILE A 126 0.67 -19.47 23.12
N ALA A 127 -0.13 -19.15 22.13
CA ALA A 127 -0.68 -17.82 21.92
C ALA A 127 -2.06 -17.69 22.53
N ASN A 128 -2.34 -16.53 23.14
CA ASN A 128 -3.63 -16.22 23.74
C ASN A 128 -4.58 -15.57 22.73
N ALA A 129 -5.89 -15.66 22.99
CA ALA A 129 -6.88 -14.90 22.24
C ALA A 129 -6.66 -13.38 22.40
N SER A 130 -7.08 -12.62 21.40
CA SER A 130 -6.94 -11.16 21.35
C SER A 130 -8.09 -10.57 20.54
N ASP A 131 -8.51 -9.35 20.91
CA ASP A 131 -9.46 -8.53 20.16
C ASP A 131 -8.77 -7.66 19.08
N ALA A 132 -7.47 -7.86 18.85
CA ALA A 132 -6.74 -7.12 17.84
C ALA A 132 -7.34 -7.36 16.44
N PRO A 133 -7.53 -6.32 15.62
CA PRO A 133 -8.17 -6.44 14.30
C PRO A 133 -7.34 -7.22 13.29
N GLY A 134 -6.09 -7.53 13.62
CA GLY A 134 -5.13 -8.13 12.71
C GLY A 134 -4.50 -7.11 11.75
N PHE A 135 -3.70 -7.63 10.83
CA PHE A 135 -3.03 -6.79 9.84
C PHE A 135 -3.96 -6.34 8.72
N LEU A 136 -3.54 -5.31 8.00
CA LEU A 136 -4.27 -4.78 6.86
C LEU A 136 -4.20 -5.72 5.66
N ARG A 137 -5.27 -5.78 4.88
CA ARG A 137 -5.33 -6.46 3.59
C ARG A 137 -6.18 -5.69 2.59
N VAL A 138 -5.96 -5.93 1.31
CA VAL A 138 -6.88 -5.51 0.25
C VAL A 138 -8.20 -6.30 0.35
N ALA A 139 -9.32 -5.61 0.13
CA ALA A 139 -10.67 -6.17 0.12
C ALA A 139 -11.53 -5.45 -0.93
N ASN A 140 -12.58 -6.08 -1.42
CA ASN A 140 -13.53 -5.50 -2.38
C ASN A 140 -12.83 -4.70 -3.49
N LEU A 141 -11.81 -5.27 -4.12
CA LEU A 141 -11.02 -4.69 -5.20
C LEU A 141 -10.28 -3.40 -4.80
N HIS A 142 -11.02 -2.29 -4.60
CA HIS A 142 -10.48 -0.95 -4.36
C HIS A 142 -10.42 -0.55 -2.89
N HIS A 143 -10.78 -1.45 -1.97
CA HIS A 143 -10.96 -1.11 -0.57
C HIS A 143 -10.07 -1.93 0.36
N TRP A 144 -10.12 -1.60 1.64
CA TRP A 144 -9.27 -2.16 2.68
C TRP A 144 -10.09 -2.84 3.78
N ALA A 145 -9.53 -3.90 4.35
CA ALA A 145 -10.06 -4.55 5.54
C ALA A 145 -8.94 -5.03 6.45
N THR A 146 -9.28 -5.37 7.69
CA THR A 146 -8.40 -6.05 8.63
C THR A 146 -8.59 -7.57 8.55
N ILE A 147 -7.51 -8.33 8.75
CA ILE A 147 -7.54 -9.79 8.53
C ILE A 147 -8.36 -10.51 9.60
N ALA A 148 -8.12 -10.23 10.90
CA ALA A 148 -8.74 -10.98 11.99
C ALA A 148 -10.20 -10.60 12.22
N ALA A 149 -10.47 -9.31 12.32
CA ALA A 149 -11.82 -8.80 12.56
C ALA A 149 -12.68 -8.80 11.29
N ASN A 150 -12.06 -8.93 10.10
CA ASN A 150 -12.73 -8.80 8.81
C ASN A 150 -13.61 -7.54 8.73
N GLN A 151 -13.09 -6.42 9.23
CA GLN A 151 -13.78 -5.12 9.27
C GLN A 151 -13.21 -4.18 8.23
N PRO A 152 -14.07 -3.29 7.67
CA PRO A 152 -13.61 -2.25 6.78
C PRO A 152 -12.54 -1.39 7.44
N HIS A 153 -11.53 -0.99 6.65
CA HIS A 153 -10.52 -0.07 7.09
C HIS A 153 -10.52 1.17 6.20
N LEU A 154 -10.89 2.30 6.77
CA LEU A 154 -10.86 3.60 6.09
C LEU A 154 -9.46 4.19 6.23
N TRP A 155 -8.62 4.00 5.20
CA TRP A 155 -7.27 4.53 5.20
C TRP A 155 -7.27 6.07 5.26
N MET A 156 -6.58 6.63 6.26
CA MET A 156 -6.24 8.04 6.36
C MET A 156 -4.80 8.16 6.85
N GLY A 157 -3.87 8.48 5.95
CA GLY A 157 -2.45 8.52 6.22
C GLY A 157 -1.92 9.93 6.54
N ALA A 158 -0.75 9.97 7.19
CA ALA A 158 0.08 11.16 7.34
C ALA A 158 1.54 10.86 6.97
N SER A 159 2.14 11.70 6.10
CA SER A 159 3.54 11.61 5.73
C SER A 159 4.41 12.35 6.73
N GLU A 160 5.15 11.60 7.54
CA GLU A 160 6.17 12.08 8.47
C GLU A 160 7.52 11.47 8.06
N MET A 161 7.97 11.78 6.85
CA MET A 161 9.06 11.08 6.15
C MET A 161 10.32 10.93 6.99
N ARG A 162 10.57 11.84 7.92
CA ARG A 162 11.76 11.83 8.77
C ARG A 162 11.50 11.30 10.19
N PHE A 163 10.39 10.61 10.45
CA PHE A 163 10.05 10.15 11.79
C PHE A 163 11.18 9.33 12.45
N ALA A 164 11.97 8.59 11.66
CA ALA A 164 13.10 7.80 12.15
C ALA A 164 14.23 8.66 12.75
N TRP A 165 14.34 9.93 12.40
CA TRP A 165 15.42 10.86 12.82
C TRP A 165 14.94 11.99 13.74
N MET A 166 13.66 12.09 14.04
CA MET A 166 13.15 13.04 15.04
C MET A 166 13.76 12.77 16.42
N ASP A 167 13.80 13.76 17.29
CA ASP A 167 13.99 13.48 18.73
C ASP A 167 12.77 12.75 19.29
N ASP A 168 12.95 12.08 20.43
CA ASP A 168 11.90 11.19 20.97
C ASP A 168 10.66 11.95 21.43
N ALA A 169 10.79 13.16 21.94
CA ALA A 169 9.66 13.97 22.40
C ALA A 169 8.84 14.46 21.21
N GLY A 170 9.48 15.01 20.18
CA GLY A 170 8.86 15.46 18.94
C GLY A 170 8.16 14.30 18.21
N PHE A 171 8.82 13.17 18.09
CA PHE A 171 8.24 11.96 17.49
C PHE A 171 6.94 11.53 18.21
N ARG A 172 6.97 11.40 19.56
CA ARG A 172 5.79 11.00 20.33
C ARG A 172 4.67 12.01 20.19
N ALA A 173 4.99 13.32 20.29
CA ALA A 173 3.99 14.38 20.14
C ALA A 173 3.28 14.33 18.78
N VAL A 174 4.01 14.08 17.70
CA VAL A 174 3.43 13.93 16.36
C VAL A 174 2.53 12.70 16.29
N VAL A 175 3.00 11.52 16.71
CA VAL A 175 2.21 10.30 16.65
C VAL A 175 0.93 10.40 17.48
N ASP A 176 1.01 10.97 18.71
CA ASP A 176 -0.14 11.16 19.58
C ASP A 176 -1.16 12.14 18.98
N ALA A 177 -0.68 13.22 18.37
CA ALA A 177 -1.55 14.18 17.70
C ALA A 177 -2.25 13.57 16.48
N ARG A 178 -1.52 12.83 15.63
CA ARG A 178 -2.11 12.15 14.47
C ARG A 178 -3.15 11.10 14.89
N ALA A 179 -2.87 10.31 15.92
CA ALA A 179 -3.86 9.36 16.47
C ALA A 179 -5.11 10.08 16.99
N ALA A 180 -4.96 11.18 17.72
CA ALA A 180 -6.09 11.99 18.22
C ALA A 180 -6.93 12.61 17.08
N GLN A 181 -6.29 12.94 15.96
CA GLN A 181 -6.92 13.46 14.74
C GLN A 181 -7.53 12.36 13.85
N LYS A 182 -7.55 11.10 14.30
CA LYS A 182 -8.10 9.94 13.58
C LYS A 182 -7.25 9.41 12.42
N PHE A 183 -6.03 9.89 12.24
CA PHE A 183 -5.12 9.22 11.32
C PHE A 183 -4.86 7.79 11.79
N ASN A 184 -4.75 6.87 10.84
CA ASN A 184 -4.50 5.46 11.12
C ASN A 184 -3.33 4.87 10.32
N HIS A 185 -2.64 5.70 9.54
CA HIS A 185 -1.38 5.39 8.88
C HIS A 185 -0.35 6.48 9.11
N LEU A 186 0.90 6.08 9.33
CA LEU A 186 2.04 6.99 9.42
C LEU A 186 3.14 6.54 8.47
N ARG A 187 3.41 7.34 7.44
CA ARG A 187 4.37 7.08 6.37
C ARG A 187 5.72 7.68 6.69
N GLY A 188 6.81 6.92 6.50
CA GLY A 188 8.16 7.44 6.67
C GLY A 188 9.27 6.56 6.14
N LEU A 189 10.46 7.17 5.99
CA LEU A 189 11.64 6.53 5.41
C LEU A 189 12.30 5.55 6.39
N VAL A 190 12.69 4.38 5.87
CA VAL A 190 13.58 3.42 6.53
C VAL A 190 15.03 3.83 6.36
N LEU A 191 15.45 4.13 5.14
CA LEU A 191 16.75 4.69 4.80
C LEU A 191 16.60 6.15 4.43
N GLY A 192 17.53 6.97 4.84
CA GLY A 192 17.50 8.40 4.52
C GLY A 192 18.48 8.78 3.41
N GLU A 193 18.84 10.09 3.31
CA GLU A 193 19.79 10.65 2.36
C GLU A 193 21.08 11.12 3.06
N GLY A 194 22.23 11.15 2.37
CA GLY A 194 23.49 11.73 2.85
C GLY A 194 24.27 10.84 3.83
N ALA A 195 24.88 11.38 4.87
CA ALA A 195 25.84 10.69 5.71
C ALA A 195 25.24 9.94 6.92
N SER A 196 23.94 10.06 7.22
CA SER A 196 23.34 9.55 8.47
C SER A 196 22.18 8.56 8.27
N LEU A 197 22.34 7.46 7.51
CA LEU A 197 21.26 7.01 6.67
C LEU A 197 20.78 5.59 6.88
N GLY A 198 21.04 5.01 8.03
CA GLY A 198 20.64 3.64 8.33
C GLY A 198 21.71 2.60 7.97
N PHE A 199 22.91 3.04 7.53
CA PHE A 199 24.06 2.16 7.31
C PHE A 199 25.38 2.85 7.70
N ARG A 200 26.36 2.05 8.18
CA ARG A 200 27.70 2.52 8.58
C ARG A 200 28.68 2.50 7.41
N ALA A 201 28.56 1.51 6.55
CA ALA A 201 29.37 1.30 5.36
C ALA A 201 28.54 0.61 4.30
N PRO A 202 28.94 0.63 3.00
CA PRO A 202 28.27 -0.17 1.98
C PRO A 202 28.09 -1.63 2.45
N GLY A 203 26.87 -2.13 2.37
CA GLY A 203 26.51 -3.48 2.80
C GLY A 203 26.41 -3.73 4.31
N SER A 204 26.55 -2.70 5.17
CA SER A 204 26.49 -2.84 6.63
C SER A 204 25.42 -1.93 7.25
N PRO A 205 24.33 -2.46 7.82
CA PRO A 205 23.28 -1.65 8.44
C PRO A 205 23.81 -0.97 9.72
N ASP A 206 23.30 0.25 9.99
CA ASP A 206 23.50 0.90 11.29
C ASP A 206 22.53 0.33 12.32
N LEU A 207 23.00 -0.57 13.15
CA LEU A 207 22.18 -1.26 14.14
C LEU A 207 21.46 -0.30 15.09
N ALA A 208 22.13 0.76 15.55
CA ALA A 208 21.52 1.72 16.46
C ALA A 208 20.34 2.46 15.81
N HIS A 209 20.43 2.73 14.50
CA HIS A 209 19.31 3.27 13.73
C HIS A 209 18.14 2.29 13.69
N PHE A 210 18.37 1.01 13.35
CA PHE A 210 17.31 0.01 13.25
C PHE A 210 16.68 -0.32 14.61
N GLN A 211 17.45 -0.36 15.69
CA GLN A 211 16.92 -0.53 17.05
C GLN A 211 16.03 0.66 17.48
N ARG A 212 16.40 1.88 17.09
CA ARG A 212 15.55 3.06 17.28
C ARG A 212 14.27 2.97 16.45
N LEU A 213 14.39 2.55 15.20
CA LEU A 213 13.24 2.38 14.31
C LEU A 213 12.26 1.32 14.84
N ASP A 214 12.75 0.21 15.43
CA ASP A 214 11.92 -0.79 16.13
C ASP A 214 11.03 -0.16 17.21
N GLN A 215 11.62 0.69 18.06
CA GLN A 215 10.89 1.36 19.14
C GLN A 215 9.83 2.31 18.58
N ARG A 216 10.14 3.00 17.47
CA ARG A 216 9.22 3.93 16.81
C ARG A 216 8.06 3.22 16.15
N ILE A 217 8.33 2.15 15.39
CA ILE A 217 7.26 1.34 14.78
C ILE A 217 6.39 0.70 15.87
N ALA A 218 7.00 0.21 16.95
CA ALA A 218 6.23 -0.32 18.10
C ALA A 218 5.32 0.75 18.72
N TYR A 219 5.81 2.00 18.86
CA TYR A 219 5.00 3.10 19.39
C TYR A 219 3.88 3.50 18.44
N ILE A 220 4.14 3.60 17.13
CA ILE A 220 3.11 3.85 16.10
C ILE A 220 2.00 2.79 16.21
N ASN A 221 2.36 1.49 16.23
CA ASN A 221 1.39 0.42 16.34
C ASN A 221 0.64 0.43 17.68
N SER A 222 1.29 0.83 18.79
CA SER A 222 0.63 0.94 20.11
C SER A 222 -0.47 2.00 20.15
N LYS A 223 -0.45 2.96 19.22
CA LYS A 223 -1.50 3.98 19.04
C LYS A 223 -2.56 3.58 18.01
N GLY A 224 -2.51 2.34 17.52
CA GLY A 224 -3.45 1.83 16.53
C GLY A 224 -3.16 2.26 15.09
N LEU A 225 -1.99 2.87 14.82
CA LEU A 225 -1.58 3.26 13.48
C LEU A 225 -0.78 2.16 12.80
N VAL A 226 -0.95 2.04 11.49
CA VAL A 226 -0.07 1.25 10.60
C VAL A 226 1.17 2.07 10.29
N ALA A 227 2.35 1.46 10.31
CA ALA A 227 3.57 2.12 9.86
C ALA A 227 3.82 1.84 8.37
N ASP A 228 3.74 2.87 7.54
CA ASP A 228 3.99 2.76 6.10
C ASP A 228 5.48 2.99 5.84
N LEU A 229 6.20 1.90 5.60
CA LEU A 229 7.67 1.89 5.52
C LEU A 229 8.15 2.13 4.10
N VAL A 230 8.63 3.33 3.81
CA VAL A 230 9.30 3.67 2.54
C VAL A 230 10.76 3.24 2.64
N LEU A 231 11.19 2.29 1.81
CA LEU A 231 12.53 1.70 1.93
C LEU A 231 13.64 2.75 1.76
N ALA A 232 13.51 3.63 0.77
CA ALA A 232 14.51 4.64 0.49
C ALA A 232 13.91 5.82 -0.30
N PRO A 233 14.52 7.02 -0.23
CA PRO A 233 14.10 8.16 -1.04
C PRO A 233 14.33 7.94 -2.55
N GLY A 234 15.31 7.13 -2.92
CA GLY A 234 15.61 6.80 -4.31
C GLY A 234 16.56 5.61 -4.44
N PRO A 235 16.80 5.11 -5.67
CA PRO A 235 17.67 3.96 -5.94
C PRO A 235 19.06 4.09 -5.35
N ALA A 236 19.66 5.27 -5.43
CA ALA A 236 21.03 5.49 -4.95
C ALA A 236 21.20 5.20 -3.45
N ALA A 237 20.20 5.53 -2.62
CA ALA A 237 20.24 5.25 -1.19
C ALA A 237 20.13 3.74 -0.91
N LEU A 238 19.27 3.04 -1.65
CA LEU A 238 19.07 1.60 -1.52
C LEU A 238 20.31 0.83 -2.00
N LEU A 239 20.87 1.19 -3.15
CA LEU A 239 22.04 0.56 -3.75
C LEU A 239 23.34 0.79 -2.96
N ARG A 240 23.43 1.86 -2.16
CA ARG A 240 24.59 2.05 -1.27
C ARG A 240 24.67 1.00 -0.17
N LEU A 241 23.52 0.55 0.35
CA LEU A 241 23.45 -0.55 1.32
C LEU A 241 23.49 -1.92 0.64
N SER A 242 22.93 -1.99 -0.55
CA SER A 242 22.71 -3.24 -1.29
C SER A 242 23.23 -3.13 -2.73
N PRO A 243 24.58 -3.07 -2.93
CA PRO A 243 25.19 -2.81 -4.22
C PRO A 243 25.08 -3.96 -5.22
N ASP A 244 24.69 -5.14 -4.79
CA ASP A 244 24.56 -6.35 -5.59
C ASP A 244 23.34 -7.19 -5.15
N PRO A 245 22.86 -8.14 -5.98
CA PRO A 245 21.68 -8.95 -5.67
C PRO A 245 21.79 -9.75 -4.36
N ALA A 246 22.97 -10.23 -3.99
CA ALA A 246 23.14 -11.01 -2.76
C ALA A 246 23.00 -10.12 -1.52
N SER A 247 23.59 -8.93 -1.54
CA SER A 247 23.44 -7.94 -0.47
C SER A 247 22.01 -7.37 -0.42
N MET A 248 21.33 -7.18 -1.58
CA MET A 248 19.92 -6.81 -1.63
C MET A 248 19.05 -7.87 -0.96
N ARG A 249 19.22 -9.13 -1.33
CA ARG A 249 18.48 -10.24 -0.72
C ARG A 249 18.70 -10.31 0.79
N ARG A 250 19.93 -10.09 1.25
CA ARG A 250 20.28 -10.06 2.67
C ARG A 250 19.62 -8.90 3.40
N PHE A 251 19.65 -7.71 2.81
CA PHE A 251 19.03 -6.52 3.39
C PHE A 251 17.51 -6.67 3.49
N ILE A 252 16.85 -7.13 2.43
CA ILE A 252 15.39 -7.33 2.46
C ILE A 252 15.01 -8.42 3.46
N ARG A 253 15.79 -9.50 3.54
CA ARG A 253 15.61 -10.54 4.58
C ARG A 253 15.73 -9.96 5.98
N PHE A 254 16.71 -9.10 6.21
CA PHE A 254 16.91 -8.39 7.48
C PHE A 254 15.70 -7.48 7.82
N LEU A 255 15.22 -6.70 6.87
CA LEU A 255 14.06 -5.81 7.08
C LEU A 255 12.78 -6.58 7.35
N VAL A 256 12.48 -7.58 6.55
CA VAL A 256 11.27 -8.39 6.69
C VAL A 256 11.29 -9.16 8.01
N GLY A 257 12.42 -9.81 8.36
CA GLY A 257 12.56 -10.47 9.64
C GLY A 257 12.35 -9.53 10.83
N ARG A 258 12.73 -8.25 10.68
CA ARG A 258 12.63 -7.24 11.73
C ARG A 258 11.24 -6.63 11.86
N TYR A 259 10.52 -6.43 10.78
CA TYR A 259 9.28 -5.64 10.78
C TYR A 259 8.00 -6.37 10.37
N ALA A 260 8.07 -7.53 9.72
CA ALA A 260 6.86 -8.23 9.28
C ALA A 260 5.93 -8.69 10.41
N ALA A 261 6.45 -8.87 11.63
CA ALA A 261 5.60 -9.16 12.80
C ALA A 261 4.88 -7.92 13.37
N ARG A 262 5.03 -6.75 12.73
CA ARG A 262 4.39 -5.48 13.09
C ARG A 262 3.29 -5.14 12.09
N ASN A 263 2.39 -4.23 12.46
CA ASN A 263 1.38 -3.74 11.51
C ASN A 263 2.02 -2.68 10.61
N VAL A 264 2.40 -3.09 9.40
CA VAL A 264 3.14 -2.27 8.44
C VAL A 264 2.54 -2.39 7.04
N THR A 265 2.91 -1.44 6.15
CA THR A 265 2.89 -1.62 4.69
C THR A 265 4.30 -1.42 4.14
N TRP A 266 4.58 -2.02 3.00
CA TRP A 266 5.87 -1.87 2.34
C TRP A 266 5.76 -0.91 1.16
N GLN A 267 6.58 0.12 1.16
CA GLN A 267 6.67 1.07 0.05
C GLN A 267 8.11 1.10 -0.46
N GLY A 268 8.29 0.91 -1.76
CA GLY A 268 9.61 0.83 -2.37
C GLY A 268 10.40 2.14 -2.25
N LEU A 269 10.24 3.02 -3.22
CA LEU A 269 10.90 4.33 -3.26
C LEU A 269 9.90 5.46 -2.99
N GLU A 270 10.40 6.64 -2.61
CA GLU A 270 9.57 7.84 -2.45
C GLU A 270 8.98 8.28 -3.80
N GLU A 271 9.83 8.34 -4.84
CA GLU A 271 9.47 8.63 -6.24
C GLU A 271 10.27 7.75 -7.19
N PHE A 272 9.63 6.80 -7.85
CA PHE A 272 10.36 5.91 -8.76
C PHE A 272 10.58 6.52 -10.15
N GLU A 273 9.64 7.33 -10.65
CA GLU A 273 9.63 7.84 -12.03
C GLU A 273 10.80 8.79 -12.33
N SER A 274 11.38 9.40 -11.29
CA SER A 274 12.45 10.39 -11.46
C SER A 274 13.82 9.79 -11.81
N GLN A 275 13.93 8.44 -11.79
CA GLN A 275 15.24 7.77 -11.95
C GLN A 275 15.15 6.56 -12.89
N SER A 276 16.01 6.55 -13.90
CA SER A 276 16.14 5.41 -14.83
C SER A 276 16.59 4.13 -14.09
N GLY A 277 16.00 2.99 -14.44
CA GLY A 277 16.30 1.68 -13.84
C GLY A 277 15.62 1.46 -12.49
N ALA A 278 14.83 2.41 -11.99
CA ALA A 278 14.12 2.26 -10.72
C ALA A 278 13.09 1.12 -10.76
N ARG A 279 12.41 0.92 -11.89
CA ARG A 279 11.43 -0.16 -12.03
C ARG A 279 12.06 -1.55 -11.87
N ALA A 280 13.19 -1.81 -12.51
CA ALA A 280 13.88 -3.10 -12.39
C ALA A 280 14.33 -3.38 -10.94
N LEU A 281 14.88 -2.36 -10.26
CA LEU A 281 15.25 -2.45 -8.85
C LEU A 281 14.04 -2.71 -7.95
N LEU A 282 12.91 -2.06 -8.21
CA LEU A 282 11.67 -2.24 -7.46
C LEU A 282 11.05 -3.61 -7.71
N ALA A 283 11.10 -4.13 -8.93
CA ALA A 283 10.61 -5.47 -9.25
C ALA A 283 11.40 -6.55 -8.46
N GLU A 284 12.74 -6.44 -8.42
CA GLU A 284 13.59 -7.33 -7.63
C GLU A 284 13.29 -7.19 -6.12
N THR A 285 13.29 -5.97 -5.61
CA THR A 285 13.08 -5.68 -4.19
C THR A 285 11.69 -6.11 -3.73
N GLY A 286 10.65 -5.77 -4.50
CA GLY A 286 9.27 -6.12 -4.22
C GLY A 286 9.01 -7.63 -4.25
N ALA A 287 9.61 -8.34 -5.21
CA ALA A 287 9.55 -9.80 -5.27
C ALA A 287 10.21 -10.45 -4.04
N LEU A 288 11.33 -9.92 -3.56
CA LEU A 288 11.97 -10.40 -2.32
C LEU A 288 11.11 -10.15 -1.08
N ILE A 289 10.48 -8.97 -0.96
CA ILE A 289 9.55 -8.68 0.13
C ILE A 289 8.39 -9.68 0.09
N LYS A 290 7.77 -9.86 -1.07
CA LYS A 290 6.67 -10.81 -1.28
C LYS A 290 7.07 -12.26 -0.92
N GLN A 291 8.32 -12.63 -1.19
CA GLN A 291 8.86 -13.96 -0.87
C GLN A 291 9.07 -14.15 0.64
N PHE A 292 9.58 -13.14 1.34
CA PHE A 292 10.00 -13.28 2.75
C PHE A 292 8.93 -12.91 3.76
N ASP A 293 7.94 -12.07 3.39
CA ASP A 293 6.86 -11.66 4.29
C ASP A 293 5.73 -12.71 4.31
N PRO A 294 5.64 -13.52 5.38
CA PRO A 294 4.62 -14.57 5.45
C PRO A 294 3.22 -14.03 5.72
N TYR A 295 3.10 -12.78 6.17
CA TYR A 295 1.81 -12.15 6.43
C TYR A 295 1.24 -11.45 5.21
N GLN A 296 2.05 -11.29 4.15
CA GLN A 296 1.66 -10.64 2.89
C GLN A 296 1.10 -9.22 3.12
N HIS A 297 1.82 -8.42 3.91
CA HIS A 297 1.46 -7.01 4.07
C HIS A 297 1.39 -6.29 2.73
N PRO A 298 0.47 -5.33 2.56
CA PRO A 298 0.31 -4.61 1.31
C PRO A 298 1.57 -3.89 0.86
N ARG A 299 1.82 -3.91 -0.45
CA ARG A 299 3.05 -3.41 -1.11
C ARG A 299 2.72 -2.41 -2.20
N THR A 300 3.54 -1.35 -2.29
CA THR A 300 3.50 -0.36 -3.37
C THR A 300 4.87 0.33 -3.52
N SER A 301 4.94 1.33 -4.39
CA SER A 301 6.03 2.32 -4.43
C SER A 301 5.44 3.71 -4.56
N GLY A 302 6.07 4.69 -3.94
CA GLY A 302 5.73 6.08 -4.16
C GLY A 302 6.03 6.50 -5.60
N ALA A 303 5.25 7.46 -6.09
CA ALA A 303 5.33 7.98 -7.44
C ALA A 303 5.11 9.49 -7.43
N ARG A 304 5.66 10.19 -8.40
CA ARG A 304 5.38 11.61 -8.62
C ARG A 304 4.00 11.83 -9.26
N VAL A 305 3.59 10.93 -10.13
CA VAL A 305 2.25 10.93 -10.77
C VAL A 305 1.49 9.69 -10.36
N THR A 306 1.94 8.50 -10.78
CA THR A 306 1.27 7.23 -10.50
C THR A 306 2.24 6.05 -10.48
N SER A 307 2.03 5.11 -9.57
CA SER A 307 2.76 3.83 -9.57
C SER A 307 2.03 2.72 -10.33
N ALA A 308 0.89 3.00 -10.93
CA ALA A 308 0.09 2.00 -11.63
C ALA A 308 0.86 1.20 -12.70
N PRO A 309 1.83 1.79 -13.46
CA PRO A 309 2.65 1.00 -14.40
C PRO A 309 3.42 -0.16 -13.78
N LEU A 310 3.72 -0.11 -12.47
CA LEU A 310 4.42 -1.17 -11.75
C LEU A 310 3.53 -2.34 -11.33
N LEU A 311 2.20 -2.23 -11.46
CA LEU A 311 1.26 -3.31 -11.13
C LEU A 311 1.48 -4.53 -12.01
N ASP A 312 1.90 -4.33 -13.26
CA ASP A 312 2.20 -5.40 -14.22
C ASP A 312 3.36 -6.30 -13.77
N ASP A 313 4.23 -5.81 -12.88
CA ASP A 313 5.35 -6.59 -12.33
C ASP A 313 4.90 -7.60 -11.27
N GLY A 314 3.63 -7.58 -10.85
CA GLY A 314 2.98 -8.58 -10.01
C GLY A 314 3.44 -8.64 -8.54
N TRP A 315 4.18 -7.65 -8.05
CA TRP A 315 4.62 -7.58 -6.66
C TRP A 315 3.81 -6.60 -5.81
N MET A 316 3.16 -5.60 -6.43
CA MET A 316 2.34 -4.59 -5.76
C MET A 316 0.92 -5.08 -5.49
N ASP A 317 0.29 -4.53 -4.46
CA ASP A 317 -1.08 -4.82 -4.06
C ASP A 317 -1.99 -3.58 -4.17
N PHE A 318 -1.42 -2.37 -4.30
CA PHE A 318 -2.17 -1.12 -4.46
C PHE A 318 -1.37 -0.08 -5.24
N ALA A 319 -2.08 0.83 -5.90
CA ALA A 319 -1.49 1.95 -6.63
C ALA A 319 -1.30 3.17 -5.73
N ALA A 320 -0.17 3.86 -5.88
CA ALA A 320 0.16 5.08 -5.18
C ALA A 320 0.18 6.26 -6.14
N TYR A 321 -0.33 7.42 -5.69
CA TYR A 321 -0.45 8.63 -6.49
C TYR A 321 0.26 9.80 -5.81
N GLY A 322 1.06 10.53 -6.57
CA GLY A 322 1.71 11.79 -6.17
C GLY A 322 1.03 13.01 -6.79
N THR A 323 -0.17 12.87 -7.30
CA THR A 323 -0.94 13.93 -7.95
C THR A 323 -2.38 14.00 -7.45
N ALA A 324 -2.97 15.20 -7.49
CA ALA A 324 -4.40 15.42 -7.30
C ALA A 324 -5.16 15.54 -8.64
N ASP A 325 -4.56 15.13 -9.74
CA ASP A 325 -5.23 15.20 -11.05
C ASP A 325 -6.48 14.32 -11.07
N ALA A 326 -7.60 14.94 -11.39
CA ALA A 326 -8.91 14.30 -11.36
C ALA A 326 -9.05 13.17 -12.39
N ALA A 327 -8.37 13.30 -13.53
CA ALA A 327 -8.50 12.34 -14.62
C ALA A 327 -7.60 11.13 -14.41
N VAL A 328 -6.34 11.33 -13.98
CA VAL A 328 -5.40 10.22 -13.74
C VAL A 328 -6.01 9.24 -12.75
N GLY A 329 -6.38 9.71 -11.55
CA GLY A 329 -6.91 8.83 -10.52
C GLY A 329 -8.21 8.15 -10.93
N ALA A 330 -9.16 8.88 -11.52
CA ALA A 330 -10.45 8.32 -11.91
C ALA A 330 -10.34 7.31 -13.07
N ILE A 331 -9.47 7.56 -14.05
CA ILE A 331 -9.27 6.65 -15.19
C ILE A 331 -8.55 5.38 -14.71
N GLU A 332 -7.45 5.51 -13.96
CA GLU A 332 -6.71 4.35 -13.46
C GLU A 332 -7.51 3.51 -12.48
N HIS A 333 -8.40 4.13 -11.68
CA HIS A 333 -9.35 3.40 -10.84
C HIS A 333 -10.24 2.44 -11.66
N GLN A 334 -10.61 2.83 -12.87
CA GLN A 334 -11.40 1.98 -13.77
C GLN A 334 -10.53 0.92 -14.49
N LEU A 335 -9.23 1.17 -14.65
CA LEU A 335 -8.32 0.27 -15.36
C LEU A 335 -7.79 -0.84 -14.45
N TYR A 336 -7.60 -0.57 -13.15
CA TYR A 336 -6.92 -1.46 -12.20
C TYR A 336 -7.82 -1.81 -11.02
N GLN A 337 -7.93 -3.10 -10.73
CA GLN A 337 -8.73 -3.64 -9.63
C GLN A 337 -7.90 -3.71 -8.33
N VAL A 338 -7.35 -2.60 -7.91
CA VAL A 338 -6.57 -2.46 -6.68
C VAL A 338 -6.90 -1.14 -5.98
N PRO A 339 -6.75 -1.04 -4.66
CA PRO A 339 -6.91 0.23 -3.97
C PRO A 339 -5.96 1.30 -4.51
N GLY A 340 -6.44 2.54 -4.59
CA GLY A 340 -5.64 3.72 -4.87
C GLY A 340 -5.37 4.52 -3.61
N VAL A 341 -4.12 4.92 -3.36
CA VAL A 341 -3.75 5.79 -2.25
C VAL A 341 -3.02 7.01 -2.77
N ALA A 342 -3.60 8.19 -2.56
CA ALA A 342 -2.96 9.46 -2.85
C ALA A 342 -1.95 9.79 -1.74
N LEU A 343 -0.68 9.45 -1.96
CA LEU A 343 0.40 9.62 -0.99
C LEU A 343 0.86 11.08 -0.88
N GLU A 344 0.80 11.83 -1.99
CA GLU A 344 1.16 13.24 -2.06
C GLU A 344 0.28 13.98 -3.07
N PHE A 345 -0.94 14.34 -2.67
CA PHE A 345 -1.85 15.14 -3.50
C PHE A 345 -1.67 16.66 -3.34
N GLY A 346 -0.70 17.07 -2.53
CA GLY A 346 -0.33 18.45 -2.21
C GLY A 346 0.14 18.56 -0.77
N ARG A 347 1.17 19.37 -0.53
CA ARG A 347 1.68 19.64 0.81
C ARG A 347 1.05 20.93 1.32
N GLU A 348 0.35 20.87 2.45
CA GLU A 348 -0.20 22.07 3.06
C GLU A 348 0.92 23.04 3.47
N ASP A 349 0.85 24.31 3.07
CA ASP A 349 1.75 25.36 3.56
C ASP A 349 1.27 25.85 4.93
N THR A 350 1.94 25.38 5.98
CA THR A 350 1.65 25.74 7.37
C THR A 350 2.45 26.95 7.87
N GLY A 351 3.17 27.66 6.98
CA GLY A 351 3.95 28.86 7.30
C GLY A 351 5.19 28.64 8.15
N GLY A 352 5.64 27.40 8.32
CA GLY A 352 6.84 27.06 9.10
C GLY A 352 8.16 27.48 8.44
N ALA A 353 9.22 27.68 9.24
CA ALA A 353 10.55 28.08 8.80
C ALA A 353 11.40 26.91 8.22
N GLY A 354 10.79 25.93 7.58
CA GLY A 354 11.48 24.80 6.95
C GLY A 354 11.81 25.04 5.48
N PRO A 355 12.67 24.19 4.85
CA PRO A 355 12.89 24.24 3.42
C PRO A 355 11.56 23.96 2.70
N ARG A 356 11.12 24.89 1.87
CA ARG A 356 9.93 24.71 1.02
C ARG A 356 10.26 23.74 -0.11
N PRO A 357 9.34 22.78 -0.44
CA PRO A 357 9.50 21.97 -1.63
C PRO A 357 9.67 22.85 -2.86
N ALA A 358 10.38 22.36 -3.86
CA ALA A 358 10.59 23.07 -5.13
C ALA A 358 9.27 23.50 -5.80
N ASN A 359 8.17 22.75 -5.55
CA ASN A 359 6.84 23.01 -6.09
C ASN A 359 5.94 23.87 -5.17
N GLY A 360 6.47 24.42 -4.06
CA GLY A 360 5.71 25.18 -3.08
C GLY A 360 4.72 24.34 -2.26
N GLY A 361 4.20 24.91 -1.18
CA GLY A 361 3.03 24.39 -0.45
C GLY A 361 1.74 24.98 -1.03
N VAL A 362 0.61 24.37 -0.75
CA VAL A 362 -0.72 24.86 -1.10
C VAL A 362 -1.42 25.42 0.14
N ASP A 363 -2.27 26.40 -0.04
CA ASP A 363 -3.07 26.93 1.07
C ASP A 363 -4.13 25.91 1.53
N ALA A 364 -4.81 26.21 2.63
CA ALA A 364 -5.78 25.29 3.23
C ALA A 364 -7.00 25.02 2.34
N ALA A 365 -7.44 25.99 1.54
CA ALA A 365 -8.58 25.83 0.64
C ALA A 365 -8.21 24.93 -0.54
N GLU A 366 -7.05 25.16 -1.16
CA GLU A 366 -6.53 24.31 -2.24
C GLU A 366 -6.21 22.91 -1.71
N PHE A 367 -5.65 22.76 -0.49
CA PHE A 367 -5.43 21.44 0.13
C PHE A 367 -6.76 20.68 0.28
N ARG A 368 -7.81 21.34 0.77
CA ARG A 368 -9.14 20.77 0.92
C ARG A 368 -9.75 20.39 -0.44
N HIS A 369 -9.61 21.25 -1.43
CA HIS A 369 -10.05 20.96 -2.80
C HIS A 369 -9.38 19.68 -3.35
N ARG A 370 -8.07 19.55 -3.19
CA ARG A 370 -7.32 18.36 -3.62
C ARG A 370 -7.71 17.10 -2.85
N LEU A 371 -7.92 17.21 -1.54
CA LEU A 371 -8.41 16.11 -0.70
C LEU A 371 -9.72 15.53 -1.25
N TRP A 372 -10.69 16.40 -1.57
CA TRP A 372 -11.97 15.94 -2.11
C TRP A 372 -11.83 15.47 -3.56
N THR A 373 -10.94 16.05 -4.34
CA THR A 373 -10.67 15.59 -5.71
C THR A 373 -10.14 14.15 -5.72
N VAL A 374 -9.15 13.82 -4.91
CA VAL A 374 -8.64 12.45 -4.83
C VAL A 374 -9.68 11.48 -4.24
N THR A 375 -10.49 11.95 -3.30
CA THR A 375 -11.62 11.16 -2.77
C THR A 375 -12.59 10.77 -3.88
N MET A 376 -12.99 11.73 -4.72
CA MET A 376 -13.91 11.48 -5.85
C MET A 376 -13.31 10.63 -6.98
N ASN A 377 -12.00 10.38 -6.94
CA ASN A 377 -11.31 9.37 -7.77
C ASN A 377 -11.44 7.95 -7.22
N GLY A 378 -12.03 7.75 -6.02
CA GLY A 378 -11.98 6.49 -5.29
C GLY A 378 -10.65 6.23 -4.56
N GLN A 379 -9.83 7.26 -4.35
CA GLN A 379 -8.54 7.17 -3.71
C GLN A 379 -8.61 7.51 -2.21
N TYR A 380 -7.73 6.90 -1.44
CA TYR A 380 -7.56 7.19 -0.01
C TYR A 380 -6.47 8.23 0.21
N PRO A 381 -6.69 9.24 1.07
CA PRO A 381 -5.76 10.35 1.20
C PRO A 381 -4.65 10.10 2.22
N THR A 382 -3.46 10.66 1.95
CA THR A 382 -2.37 10.79 2.90
C THR A 382 -1.97 12.27 3.03
N TYR A 383 -2.10 12.83 4.21
CA TYR A 383 -1.73 14.20 4.54
C TYR A 383 -0.23 14.42 4.47
N ALA A 384 0.20 15.54 3.92
CA ALA A 384 1.57 16.03 4.00
C ALA A 384 1.60 17.54 4.23
N ASN A 385 2.62 18.03 4.94
CA ASN A 385 2.86 19.47 5.09
C ASN A 385 4.20 19.89 4.48
N ALA A 386 4.31 21.17 4.16
CA ALA A 386 5.48 21.77 3.55
C ALA A 386 6.38 22.47 4.59
N GLY A 387 6.70 21.80 5.70
CA GLY A 387 7.60 22.37 6.72
C GLY A 387 7.34 21.85 8.13
N ALA A 388 8.05 22.40 9.11
CA ALA A 388 7.87 22.08 10.54
C ALA A 388 6.66 22.79 11.16
N GLY A 389 5.52 22.79 10.45
CA GLY A 389 4.32 23.49 10.87
C GLY A 389 3.58 22.80 12.02
N SER A 390 2.54 23.47 12.50
CA SER A 390 1.69 22.95 13.56
C SER A 390 1.02 21.64 13.16
N VAL A 391 1.04 20.64 14.05
CA VAL A 391 0.27 19.40 13.88
C VAL A 391 -1.24 19.67 13.81
N ASN A 392 -1.71 20.81 14.31
CA ASN A 392 -3.11 21.26 14.32
C ASN A 392 -3.39 22.28 13.20
N SER A 393 -2.98 21.99 11.99
CA SER A 393 -3.22 22.84 10.82
C SER A 393 -4.67 22.75 10.31
N ALA A 394 -5.03 23.65 9.40
CA ALA A 394 -6.35 23.66 8.74
C ALA A 394 -6.53 22.42 7.86
N GLY A 395 -5.47 21.98 7.14
CA GLY A 395 -5.51 20.75 6.34
C GLY A 395 -5.68 19.50 7.20
N ALA A 396 -5.00 19.40 8.36
CA ALA A 396 -5.21 18.31 9.30
C ALA A 396 -6.64 18.27 9.85
N LYS A 397 -7.27 19.44 10.07
CA LYS A 397 -8.71 19.51 10.40
C LYS A 397 -9.60 19.03 9.26
N ALA A 398 -9.32 19.46 8.02
CA ALA A 398 -10.06 19.02 6.84
C ALA A 398 -9.99 17.49 6.67
N MET A 399 -8.83 16.87 6.94
CA MET A 399 -8.68 15.41 6.98
C MET A 399 -9.60 14.77 8.05
N THR A 400 -9.67 15.36 9.24
CA THR A 400 -10.57 14.87 10.31
C THR A 400 -12.04 15.02 9.93
N VAL A 401 -12.45 16.13 9.30
CA VAL A 401 -13.80 16.33 8.78
C VAL A 401 -14.14 15.29 7.72
N TRP A 402 -13.22 15.07 6.77
CA TRP A 402 -13.33 14.03 5.76
C TRP A 402 -13.51 12.65 6.39
N PHE A 403 -12.66 12.29 7.35
CA PHE A 403 -12.73 10.98 8.02
C PHE A 403 -14.07 10.77 8.72
N ASN A 404 -14.56 11.77 9.44
CA ASN A 404 -15.83 11.67 10.18
C ASN A 404 -17.03 11.48 9.23
N LEU A 405 -17.03 12.14 8.05
CA LEU A 405 -18.06 11.90 7.06
C LEU A 405 -17.95 10.49 6.48
N MET A 406 -16.77 10.12 5.98
CA MET A 406 -16.56 8.84 5.29
C MET A 406 -16.75 7.63 6.22
N ALA A 407 -16.33 7.72 7.49
CA ALA A 407 -16.57 6.68 8.49
C ALA A 407 -18.07 6.46 8.79
N GLY A 408 -18.92 7.45 8.53
CA GLY A 408 -20.39 7.36 8.62
C GLY A 408 -21.07 6.82 7.35
N THR A 409 -20.29 6.28 6.39
CA THR A 409 -20.78 5.73 5.11
C THR A 409 -20.39 4.26 4.97
N ARG A 410 -20.87 3.63 3.90
CA ARG A 410 -20.32 2.34 3.44
C ARG A 410 -19.10 2.57 2.55
N HIS A 411 -18.08 3.29 3.05
CA HIS A 411 -16.88 3.66 2.31
C HIS A 411 -16.18 2.49 1.59
N TRP A 412 -16.43 1.25 2.01
CA TRP A 412 -15.89 0.02 1.44
C TRP A 412 -16.67 -0.52 0.23
N ASP A 413 -17.73 0.19 -0.18
CA ASP A 413 -18.56 -0.11 -1.35
C ASP A 413 -18.79 1.14 -2.21
N LEU A 414 -18.22 2.29 -1.85
CA LEU A 414 -18.38 3.53 -2.62
C LEU A 414 -17.40 3.57 -3.78
N GLU A 415 -17.92 3.73 -5.00
CA GLU A 415 -17.15 3.81 -6.23
C GLU A 415 -17.36 5.16 -6.93
N PRO A 416 -16.42 5.64 -7.77
CA PRO A 416 -16.64 6.83 -8.59
C PRO A 416 -17.92 6.74 -9.42
N TYR A 417 -18.76 7.77 -9.33
CA TYR A 417 -20.06 7.84 -9.97
C TYR A 417 -20.12 9.02 -10.94
N PHE A 418 -20.54 8.77 -12.18
CA PHE A 418 -20.41 9.72 -13.28
C PHE A 418 -21.74 10.35 -13.74
N ASP A 419 -22.92 9.80 -13.37
CA ASP A 419 -24.21 10.39 -13.74
C ASP A 419 -24.59 11.55 -12.80
N VAL A 420 -23.71 12.54 -12.80
CA VAL A 420 -23.78 13.78 -12.02
C VAL A 420 -23.31 14.95 -12.87
N ASP A 421 -24.01 16.07 -12.79
CA ASP A 421 -23.62 17.36 -13.38
C ASP A 421 -23.45 18.40 -12.25
N GLY A 422 -22.49 19.32 -12.39
CA GLY A 422 -22.20 20.36 -11.40
C GLY A 422 -21.31 19.93 -10.24
N GLY A 423 -20.77 18.70 -10.25
CA GLY A 423 -19.87 18.17 -9.23
C GLY A 423 -19.23 16.85 -9.63
N ARG A 424 -18.55 16.23 -8.69
CA ARG A 424 -17.99 14.87 -8.81
C ARG A 424 -18.53 14.00 -7.68
N ALA A 425 -18.79 12.72 -7.94
CA ALA A 425 -19.45 11.87 -6.98
C ALA A 425 -18.75 10.52 -6.72
N LEU A 426 -18.91 10.04 -5.50
CA LEU A 426 -18.81 8.63 -5.12
C LEU A 426 -20.22 8.12 -4.83
N ALA A 427 -20.54 6.89 -5.21
CA ALA A 427 -21.81 6.29 -4.86
C ALA A 427 -21.73 4.77 -4.62
N LEU A 428 -22.63 4.30 -3.76
CA LEU A 428 -23.21 2.98 -3.80
C LEU A 428 -24.64 3.16 -4.34
N PRO A 429 -24.87 2.89 -5.63
CA PRO A 429 -26.13 3.22 -6.27
C PRO A 429 -27.36 2.69 -5.50
N GLY A 430 -28.42 3.50 -5.42
CA GLY A 430 -29.61 3.18 -4.64
C GLY A 430 -29.48 3.33 -3.12
N VAL A 431 -28.31 3.63 -2.60
CA VAL A 431 -27.98 3.57 -1.16
C VAL A 431 -27.38 4.88 -0.65
N ASP A 432 -26.24 5.30 -1.15
CA ASP A 432 -25.48 6.45 -0.63
C ASP A 432 -24.74 7.14 -1.77
N TYR A 433 -24.90 8.43 -1.88
CA TYR A 433 -24.26 9.28 -2.87
C TYR A 433 -23.60 10.45 -2.16
N ILE A 434 -22.32 10.68 -2.42
CA ILE A 434 -21.54 11.80 -1.92
C ILE A 434 -21.05 12.59 -3.12
N VAL A 435 -21.47 13.86 -3.22
CA VAL A 435 -21.10 14.74 -4.33
C VAL A 435 -20.25 15.88 -3.80
N TYR A 436 -19.08 16.07 -4.35
CA TYR A 436 -18.23 17.23 -4.09
C TYR A 436 -18.40 18.28 -5.17
N ILE A 437 -18.69 19.50 -4.75
CA ILE A 437 -18.94 20.66 -5.59
C ILE A 437 -17.83 21.67 -5.32
N ASP A 438 -16.79 21.70 -6.15
CA ASP A 438 -15.64 22.60 -6.02
C ASP A 438 -15.99 24.06 -6.37
N LYS A 439 -16.88 24.25 -7.35
CA LYS A 439 -17.38 25.55 -7.80
C LYS A 439 -18.86 25.61 -7.55
N PRO A 440 -19.29 26.30 -6.49
CA PRO A 440 -20.69 26.33 -6.08
C PRO A 440 -21.63 26.76 -7.20
N GLY A 441 -22.56 25.89 -7.53
CA GLY A 441 -23.55 26.05 -8.59
C GLY A 441 -24.62 24.97 -8.51
N PRO A 442 -25.55 24.94 -9.47
CA PRO A 442 -26.55 23.89 -9.54
C PRO A 442 -25.91 22.51 -9.69
N VAL A 443 -26.44 21.54 -8.97
CA VAL A 443 -26.06 20.12 -9.03
C VAL A 443 -27.26 19.32 -9.52
N GLU A 444 -27.03 18.42 -10.48
CA GLU A 444 -28.00 17.43 -10.93
C GLU A 444 -27.40 16.04 -10.71
N LEU A 445 -28.17 15.15 -10.07
CA LEU A 445 -27.73 13.79 -9.74
C LEU A 445 -28.82 12.80 -10.10
N THR A 446 -28.49 11.80 -10.91
CA THR A 446 -29.38 10.68 -11.18
C THR A 446 -29.22 9.63 -10.10
N VAL A 447 -30.34 9.20 -9.48
CA VAL A 447 -30.37 8.19 -8.43
C VAL A 447 -31.46 7.17 -8.72
N GLU A 448 -31.43 6.01 -8.03
CA GLU A 448 -32.55 5.08 -8.05
C GLU A 448 -33.77 5.69 -7.34
N HIS A 449 -34.97 5.26 -7.72
CA HIS A 449 -36.21 5.80 -7.14
C HIS A 449 -36.46 5.28 -5.72
N HIS A 450 -36.09 6.10 -4.72
CA HIS A 450 -36.29 5.82 -3.29
C HIS A 450 -36.58 7.11 -2.50
N GLY A 451 -36.84 6.97 -1.20
CA GLY A 451 -36.82 8.07 -0.24
C GLY A 451 -35.39 8.26 0.29
N TYR A 452 -34.95 9.49 0.34
CA TYR A 452 -33.59 9.86 0.76
C TYR A 452 -33.60 10.94 1.83
N ASP A 453 -32.62 10.86 2.73
CA ASP A 453 -32.16 11.99 3.53
C ASP A 453 -31.11 12.76 2.74
N VAL A 454 -31.31 14.05 2.61
CA VAL A 454 -30.42 14.94 1.84
C VAL A 454 -29.90 16.03 2.77
N TYR A 455 -28.61 16.29 2.73
CA TYR A 455 -28.01 17.40 3.45
C TYR A 455 -26.70 17.89 2.80
N TRP A 456 -26.35 19.12 3.14
CA TRP A 456 -25.10 19.74 2.76
C TRP A 456 -24.15 19.74 3.94
N LEU A 457 -22.88 19.46 3.67
CA LEU A 457 -21.79 19.52 4.65
C LEU A 457 -20.78 20.56 4.17
N ASP A 458 -20.42 21.46 5.07
CA ASP A 458 -19.26 22.34 4.88
C ASP A 458 -17.98 21.54 5.07
N PRO A 459 -17.14 21.35 4.03
CA PRO A 459 -15.94 20.54 4.14
C PRO A 459 -14.81 21.23 4.95
N ALA A 460 -14.96 22.51 5.31
CA ALA A 460 -13.98 23.23 6.11
C ALA A 460 -14.10 22.95 7.62
N ASP A 461 -15.31 22.77 8.11
CA ASP A 461 -15.57 22.58 9.55
C ASP A 461 -16.44 21.38 9.91
N GLY A 462 -17.08 20.74 8.91
CA GLY A 462 -17.96 19.59 9.08
C GLY A 462 -19.39 19.93 9.50
N SER A 463 -19.78 21.21 9.48
CA SER A 463 -21.14 21.62 9.79
C SER A 463 -22.13 21.13 8.75
N ILE A 464 -23.30 20.66 9.23
CA ILE A 464 -24.37 20.13 8.37
C ILE A 464 -25.52 21.14 8.32
N THR A 465 -25.94 21.46 7.10
CA THR A 465 -27.04 22.39 6.86
C THR A 465 -28.07 21.82 5.90
N ALA A 466 -29.23 22.47 5.84
CA ALA A 466 -30.30 22.20 4.87
C ALA A 466 -30.74 20.73 4.79
N ARG A 467 -30.75 20.01 5.94
CA ARG A 467 -31.21 18.62 6.00
C ARG A 467 -32.70 18.54 5.65
N ARG A 468 -33.04 17.69 4.68
CA ARG A 468 -34.41 17.48 4.25
C ARG A 468 -34.65 16.05 3.77
N LYS A 469 -35.92 15.63 3.76
CA LYS A 469 -36.35 14.42 3.05
C LYS A 469 -36.61 14.76 1.59
N TRP A 470 -36.27 13.80 0.72
CA TRP A 470 -36.53 13.92 -0.72
C TRP A 470 -36.80 12.52 -1.31
N SER A 471 -37.59 12.44 -2.38
CA SER A 471 -37.83 11.21 -3.11
C SER A 471 -37.90 11.48 -4.62
N GLY A 472 -37.37 10.56 -5.42
CA GLY A 472 -37.35 10.69 -6.87
C GLY A 472 -36.18 9.95 -7.51
N GLN A 473 -35.94 10.22 -8.79
CA GLN A 473 -34.82 9.68 -9.58
C GLN A 473 -33.83 10.76 -10.03
N HIS A 474 -34.29 12.00 -10.16
CA HIS A 474 -33.47 13.12 -10.61
C HIS A 474 -33.43 14.17 -9.51
N PHE A 475 -32.37 14.18 -8.75
CA PHE A 475 -32.15 15.20 -7.74
C PHE A 475 -31.59 16.45 -8.39
N THR A 476 -32.17 17.61 -8.06
CA THR A 476 -31.60 18.92 -8.37
C THR A 476 -31.47 19.72 -7.09
N GLY A 477 -30.39 20.45 -6.95
CA GLY A 477 -30.15 21.28 -5.77
C GLY A 477 -29.08 22.33 -5.98
N GLU A 478 -29.05 23.30 -5.08
CA GLU A 478 -27.99 24.30 -5.02
C GLU A 478 -27.36 24.26 -3.62
N PRO A 479 -26.03 24.53 -3.49
CA PRO A 479 -25.40 24.64 -2.19
C PRO A 479 -25.98 25.82 -1.39
N PRO A 480 -25.84 25.81 -0.05
CA PRO A 480 -26.36 26.85 0.84
C PRO A 480 -25.89 28.26 0.50
N ASP A 481 -24.69 28.39 0.01
CA ASP A 481 -24.13 29.63 -0.51
C ASP A 481 -23.09 29.36 -1.62
N ARG A 482 -22.49 30.40 -2.16
CA ARG A 482 -21.50 30.35 -3.25
C ARG A 482 -20.12 30.86 -2.84
N SER A 483 -19.83 30.93 -1.54
CA SER A 483 -18.59 31.49 -1.04
C SER A 483 -17.43 30.48 -1.06
N HIS A 484 -17.71 29.19 -1.00
CA HIS A 484 -16.73 28.11 -0.97
C HIS A 484 -17.29 26.79 -1.50
N ASP A 485 -16.48 25.76 -1.56
CA ASP A 485 -16.81 24.38 -1.93
C ASP A 485 -17.79 23.73 -0.93
N TRP A 486 -18.57 22.77 -1.40
CA TRP A 486 -19.58 22.05 -0.63
C TRP A 486 -19.55 20.55 -0.88
N VAL A 487 -20.02 19.77 0.12
CA VAL A 487 -20.32 18.34 -0.04
C VAL A 487 -21.82 18.11 0.13
N LEU A 488 -22.45 17.52 -0.88
CA LEU A 488 -23.82 17.05 -0.82
C LEU A 488 -23.82 15.57 -0.50
N ARG A 489 -24.62 15.13 0.47
CA ARG A 489 -24.91 13.72 0.68
C ARG A 489 -26.40 13.44 0.44
N VAL A 490 -26.66 12.39 -0.35
CA VAL A 490 -28.00 11.85 -0.64
C VAL A 490 -27.97 10.38 -0.19
N VAL A 491 -28.55 10.08 0.96
CA VAL A 491 -28.51 8.75 1.56
C VAL A 491 -29.92 8.19 1.77
N ARG A 492 -30.11 6.93 1.39
CA ARG A 492 -31.40 6.25 1.52
C ARG A 492 -31.90 6.25 2.97
N GLU A 493 -33.20 6.56 3.15
CA GLU A 493 -33.83 6.59 4.47
C GLU A 493 -33.69 5.24 5.20
N ALA A 494 -33.48 5.30 6.53
CA ALA A 494 -33.44 4.15 7.46
C ALA A 494 -32.36 3.08 7.17
N THR A 495 -31.38 3.35 6.27
CA THR A 495 -30.48 2.29 5.80
C THR A 495 -29.13 2.26 6.50
N VAL A 496 -28.66 3.39 7.05
CA VAL A 496 -27.28 3.50 7.58
C VAL A 496 -27.03 2.53 8.74
N GLU A 497 -27.96 2.39 9.69
CA GLU A 497 -27.79 1.47 10.84
C GLU A 497 -27.97 0.00 10.46
N SER A 498 -28.88 -0.32 9.55
CA SER A 498 -29.14 -1.70 9.13
C SER A 498 -28.05 -2.23 8.20
N MET A 499 -27.45 -1.37 7.38
CA MET A 499 -26.41 -1.73 6.42
C MET A 499 -25.06 -1.96 7.06
N ASN A 500 -24.72 -1.25 8.14
CA ASN A 500 -23.50 -1.47 8.90
C ASN A 500 -23.43 -2.84 9.58
N ARG A 501 -24.57 -3.54 9.70
CA ARG A 501 -24.65 -4.87 10.33
C ARG A 501 -24.47 -6.05 9.36
N SER A 502 -24.51 -5.83 8.06
CA SER A 502 -24.59 -6.92 7.06
C SER A 502 -23.52 -6.89 5.99
N TYR A 503 -22.41 -6.17 6.21
CA TYR A 503 -21.35 -6.23 5.23
C TYR A 503 -20.68 -7.60 5.21
N LYS A 504 -20.49 -8.12 4.04
CA LYS A 504 -19.63 -9.25 3.78
C LYS A 504 -18.55 -8.77 2.85
N PHE A 505 -17.29 -8.88 3.30
CA PHE A 505 -16.16 -8.80 2.40
C PHE A 505 -16.03 -10.15 1.68
N GLU A 506 -16.98 -10.45 0.86
CA GLU A 506 -16.77 -11.43 -0.17
C GLU A 506 -15.96 -10.74 -1.26
N SER A 507 -14.97 -11.44 -1.84
CA SER A 507 -14.39 -10.97 -3.09
C SER A 507 -15.58 -10.94 -4.06
N LEU A 508 -16.12 -9.76 -4.24
CA LEU A 508 -17.08 -9.55 -5.30
C LEU A 508 -16.29 -9.76 -6.57
N ASP A 509 -16.71 -10.71 -7.40
CA ASP A 509 -16.43 -10.66 -8.82
C ASP A 509 -17.14 -9.40 -9.35
N ALA A 510 -16.57 -8.24 -9.04
CA ALA A 510 -17.05 -7.01 -9.62
C ALA A 510 -16.86 -7.15 -11.13
N PRO A 511 -17.89 -6.83 -11.92
CA PRO A 511 -17.73 -6.85 -13.36
C PRO A 511 -16.55 -5.94 -13.70
N VAL A 512 -15.55 -6.53 -14.36
CA VAL A 512 -14.45 -5.74 -14.95
C VAL A 512 -15.12 -4.72 -15.85
N GLN A 513 -14.88 -3.45 -15.61
CA GLN A 513 -15.42 -2.42 -16.48
C GLN A 513 -14.79 -2.60 -17.86
N GLU A 514 -15.62 -2.89 -18.85
CA GLU A 514 -15.17 -3.14 -20.21
C GLU A 514 -14.64 -1.84 -20.81
N ILE A 515 -13.33 -1.83 -21.12
CA ILE A 515 -12.71 -0.74 -21.84
C ILE A 515 -13.09 -0.87 -23.31
N VAL A 516 -13.75 0.15 -23.88
CA VAL A 516 -14.13 0.15 -25.29
C VAL A 516 -12.93 0.53 -26.14
N ILE A 517 -12.37 -0.45 -26.85
CA ILE A 517 -11.21 -0.30 -27.74
C ILE A 517 -11.56 -0.45 -29.23
N ASP A 518 -12.76 -0.91 -29.55
CA ASP A 518 -13.25 -1.09 -30.91
C ASP A 518 -13.27 0.26 -31.65
N PRO A 519 -12.46 0.46 -32.72
CA PRO A 519 -12.36 1.74 -33.42
C PRO A 519 -13.69 2.27 -33.98
N GLU A 520 -14.66 1.37 -34.26
CA GLU A 520 -15.99 1.77 -34.73
C GLU A 520 -16.86 2.30 -33.61
N LYS A 521 -16.67 1.82 -32.39
CA LYS A 521 -17.41 2.24 -31.20
C LYS A 521 -16.79 3.44 -30.51
N VAL A 522 -15.46 3.58 -30.57
CA VAL A 522 -14.75 4.71 -29.94
C VAL A 522 -15.04 6.01 -30.71
N PRO A 523 -15.59 7.03 -30.04
CA PRO A 523 -16.01 8.28 -30.70
C PRO A 523 -14.86 9.26 -30.97
N TYR A 524 -13.64 8.88 -30.68
CA TYR A 524 -12.44 9.72 -30.77
C TYR A 524 -11.39 9.10 -31.69
N GLU A 525 -10.52 9.94 -32.25
CA GLU A 525 -9.28 9.51 -32.90
C GLU A 525 -8.14 10.46 -32.53
N ILE A 526 -6.90 9.95 -32.53
CA ILE A 526 -5.70 10.76 -32.32
C ILE A 526 -5.42 11.50 -33.63
N GLU A 527 -5.57 12.84 -33.62
CA GLU A 527 -5.33 13.70 -34.77
C GLU A 527 -3.84 14.06 -34.87
N GLN A 528 -3.23 14.43 -33.75
CA GLN A 528 -1.80 14.75 -33.65
C GLN A 528 -1.15 13.89 -32.55
N PRO A 529 0.13 13.53 -32.68
CA PRO A 529 1.05 13.87 -33.79
C PRO A 529 0.79 13.04 -35.04
N THR A 530 1.22 13.56 -36.21
CA THR A 530 1.22 12.84 -37.50
C THR A 530 2.57 12.20 -37.80
N ASP A 531 3.66 12.79 -37.28
CA ASP A 531 5.03 12.40 -37.55
C ASP A 531 5.64 11.57 -36.42
N ALA A 532 6.82 11.03 -36.64
CA ALA A 532 7.62 10.34 -35.64
C ALA A 532 7.93 11.24 -34.44
N LEU A 533 8.00 10.63 -33.25
CA LEU A 533 8.36 11.32 -32.03
C LEU A 533 9.87 11.41 -31.85
N ALA A 534 10.36 12.35 -31.08
CA ALA A 534 11.78 12.48 -30.75
C ALA A 534 11.99 12.75 -29.25
N ARG A 535 13.05 12.18 -28.67
CA ARG A 535 13.43 12.42 -27.28
C ARG A 535 13.81 13.89 -27.07
N GLY A 536 13.38 14.45 -25.94
CA GLY A 536 13.71 15.82 -25.57
C GLY A 536 13.09 16.91 -26.43
N ARG A 537 12.25 16.54 -27.41
CA ARG A 537 11.52 17.50 -28.24
C ARG A 537 10.04 17.52 -27.88
N ALA A 538 9.47 18.72 -27.89
CA ALA A 538 8.03 18.87 -27.70
C ALA A 538 7.28 18.30 -28.91
N ALA A 539 6.21 17.55 -28.62
CA ALA A 539 5.24 17.07 -29.59
C ALA A 539 3.83 17.49 -29.13
N HIS A 540 2.99 17.83 -30.08
CA HIS A 540 1.60 18.20 -29.83
C HIS A 540 0.70 16.98 -29.91
N VAL A 541 -0.21 16.80 -28.94
CA VAL A 541 -1.31 15.83 -29.02
C VAL A 541 -2.61 16.55 -29.19
N SER A 542 -3.49 16.01 -30.01
CA SER A 542 -4.87 16.47 -30.15
C SER A 542 -5.81 15.34 -30.51
N VAL A 543 -7.09 15.53 -30.12
CA VAL A 543 -8.18 14.60 -30.36
C VAL A 543 -9.11 15.17 -31.41
N LYS A 544 -9.50 14.34 -32.37
CA LYS A 544 -10.62 14.60 -33.25
C LYS A 544 -11.84 13.81 -32.84
N LEU A 545 -12.96 14.50 -32.67
CA LEU A 545 -14.25 13.88 -32.35
C LEU A 545 -14.89 13.39 -33.65
N LYS A 546 -15.23 12.09 -33.71
CA LYS A 546 -15.98 11.50 -34.84
C LYS A 546 -17.47 11.77 -34.74
N ARG A 547 -17.98 11.83 -33.52
CA ARG A 547 -19.39 12.06 -33.19
C ARG A 547 -19.52 12.61 -31.78
N THR A 548 -20.54 13.45 -31.56
CA THR A 548 -20.84 14.05 -30.26
C THR A 548 -22.27 13.75 -29.84
N SER A 549 -22.42 13.26 -28.63
CA SER A 549 -23.70 13.08 -27.91
C SER A 549 -23.40 13.11 -26.41
N ARG A 550 -24.41 13.17 -25.55
CA ARG A 550 -24.18 13.01 -24.09
C ARG A 550 -23.43 11.71 -23.78
N ALA A 551 -23.79 10.62 -24.46
CA ALA A 551 -23.17 9.32 -24.29
C ALA A 551 -21.71 9.24 -24.78
N THR A 552 -21.25 10.16 -25.61
CA THR A 552 -19.90 10.18 -26.19
C THR A 552 -19.08 11.39 -25.74
N ARG A 553 -19.70 12.35 -25.03
CA ARG A 553 -18.98 13.50 -24.47
C ARG A 553 -18.05 13.02 -23.37
N ALA A 554 -16.76 13.15 -23.58
CA ALA A 554 -15.79 12.86 -22.55
C ALA A 554 -15.83 13.94 -21.45
N MET A 555 -15.75 13.50 -20.21
CA MET A 555 -15.63 14.35 -19.04
C MET A 555 -14.17 14.45 -18.57
N LEU A 556 -13.43 13.35 -18.71
CA LEU A 556 -12.03 13.23 -18.29
C LEU A 556 -11.20 12.60 -19.40
N TRP A 557 -9.96 13.04 -19.53
CA TRP A 557 -9.01 12.59 -20.53
C TRP A 557 -7.68 12.24 -19.88
N MET A 558 -7.00 11.22 -20.38
CA MET A 558 -5.63 10.91 -19.99
C MET A 558 -4.84 10.43 -21.18
N TRP A 559 -3.73 11.10 -21.46
CA TRP A 559 -2.73 10.66 -22.43
C TRP A 559 -1.60 9.92 -21.74
N THR A 560 -1.20 8.80 -22.30
CA THR A 560 -0.02 8.08 -21.85
C THR A 560 0.89 7.77 -23.02
N ALA A 561 2.19 7.68 -22.75
CA ALA A 561 3.18 7.15 -23.70
C ALA A 561 3.95 6.01 -23.05
N GLU A 562 4.12 4.94 -23.80
CA GLU A 562 4.96 3.81 -23.44
C GLU A 562 6.02 3.63 -24.53
N VAL A 563 7.30 3.65 -24.15
CA VAL A 563 8.41 3.37 -25.05
C VAL A 563 8.78 1.90 -24.89
N THR A 564 8.55 1.10 -25.92
CA THR A 564 8.64 -0.38 -25.82
C THR A 564 10.03 -0.90 -25.47
N ALA A 565 11.07 -0.12 -25.69
CA ALA A 565 12.46 -0.52 -25.47
C ALA A 565 13.06 -0.06 -24.13
N ASP A 566 12.37 0.76 -23.34
CA ASP A 566 12.91 1.25 -22.05
C ASP A 566 12.48 0.43 -20.84
N HIS A 567 11.47 -0.42 -21.00
CA HIS A 567 10.92 -1.28 -19.96
C HIS A 567 10.44 -0.57 -18.67
N GLU A 568 10.25 0.75 -18.72
CA GLU A 568 9.82 1.56 -17.57
C GLU A 568 8.28 1.66 -17.45
N GLY A 569 7.54 1.12 -18.43
CA GLY A 569 6.10 1.21 -18.52
C GLY A 569 5.61 2.54 -19.11
N TYR A 570 4.30 2.77 -19.00
CA TYR A 570 3.75 4.01 -19.53
C TYR A 570 4.02 5.20 -18.61
N ARG A 571 4.01 6.39 -19.22
CA ARG A 571 4.08 7.68 -18.52
C ARG A 571 2.84 8.50 -18.86
N VAL A 572 2.27 9.15 -17.86
CA VAL A 572 1.19 10.11 -18.08
C VAL A 572 1.78 11.38 -18.69
N LEU A 573 1.21 11.81 -19.82
CA LEU A 573 1.67 12.98 -20.58
C LEU A 573 0.83 14.22 -20.27
N GLY A 574 -0.47 14.03 -20.01
CA GLY A 574 -1.41 15.11 -19.74
C GLY A 574 -2.86 14.62 -19.69
N THR A 575 -3.73 15.51 -19.26
CA THR A 575 -5.16 15.21 -18.98
C THR A 575 -6.13 16.18 -19.68
N ALA A 576 -5.66 16.89 -20.69
CA ALA A 576 -6.47 17.72 -21.58
C ALA A 576 -6.68 17.05 -22.93
N PRO A 577 -7.76 17.38 -23.68
CA PRO A 577 -7.99 16.81 -25.01
C PRO A 577 -6.93 17.21 -26.04
N GLN A 578 -6.13 18.24 -25.74
CA GLN A 578 -4.99 18.67 -26.55
C GLN A 578 -3.92 19.29 -25.65
N GLY A 579 -2.67 19.22 -26.06
CA GLY A 579 -1.55 19.81 -25.32
C GLY A 579 -0.20 19.39 -25.88
N ASP A 580 0.86 19.99 -25.34
CA ASP A 580 2.22 19.64 -25.69
C ASP A 580 2.83 18.73 -24.62
N PHE A 581 3.62 17.77 -25.05
CA PHE A 581 4.38 16.90 -24.15
C PHE A 581 5.81 16.73 -24.68
N THR A 582 6.69 16.29 -23.78
CA THR A 582 8.08 15.98 -24.15
C THR A 582 8.47 14.63 -23.55
N LEU A 583 8.90 13.68 -24.37
CA LEU A 583 9.52 12.46 -23.87
C LEU A 583 10.89 12.80 -23.27
N PRO A 584 11.28 12.22 -22.12
CA PRO A 584 12.55 12.54 -21.49
C PRO A 584 13.74 12.34 -22.44
N ALA A 585 14.66 13.31 -22.49
CA ALA A 585 15.86 13.23 -23.34
C ALA A 585 16.79 12.07 -22.92
N GLY A 586 16.78 11.71 -21.63
CA GLY A 586 17.61 10.65 -21.03
C GLY A 586 17.03 9.24 -21.12
N LEU A 587 16.01 8.99 -21.94
CA LEU A 587 15.47 7.65 -22.14
C LEU A 587 16.57 6.70 -22.64
N ALA A 588 16.81 5.63 -21.89
CA ALA A 588 17.77 4.58 -22.26
C ALA A 588 17.09 3.59 -23.23
N VAL A 589 17.12 3.88 -24.52
CA VAL A 589 16.51 3.04 -25.55
C VAL A 589 17.51 2.60 -26.60
N ASN A 590 17.36 1.37 -27.05
CA ASN A 590 18.06 0.86 -28.25
C ASN A 590 17.20 1.11 -29.48
N TYR A 591 17.79 1.69 -30.50
CA TYR A 591 17.08 1.93 -31.76
C TYR A 591 17.19 0.74 -32.73
N PRO A 592 16.16 0.48 -33.57
CA PRO A 592 14.89 1.23 -33.67
C PRO A 592 13.99 1.05 -32.47
N ALA A 593 13.26 2.09 -32.08
CA ALA A 593 12.31 2.07 -30.97
C ALA A 593 10.96 2.67 -31.39
N THR A 594 9.91 2.23 -30.73
CA THR A 594 8.55 2.69 -30.96
C THR A 594 7.97 3.26 -29.66
N ALA A 595 7.30 4.39 -29.75
CA ALA A 595 6.47 4.94 -28.68
C ALA A 595 5.00 4.65 -28.96
N LEU A 596 4.32 4.01 -28.04
CA LEU A 596 2.88 3.75 -28.09
C LEU A 596 2.17 4.83 -27.31
N LEU A 597 1.46 5.72 -28.01
CA LEU A 597 0.56 6.69 -27.40
C LEU A 597 -0.81 6.03 -27.17
N ARG A 598 -1.35 6.21 -25.97
CA ARG A 598 -2.72 5.85 -25.65
C ARG A 598 -3.46 7.09 -25.16
N LEU A 599 -4.67 7.24 -25.63
CA LEU A 599 -5.65 8.19 -25.11
C LEU A 599 -6.76 7.43 -24.43
N TYR A 600 -6.97 7.71 -23.17
CA TYR A 600 -8.13 7.24 -22.41
C TYR A 600 -9.13 8.39 -22.24
N ALA A 601 -10.42 8.08 -22.27
CA ALA A 601 -11.48 9.02 -22.01
C ALA A 601 -12.63 8.36 -21.25
N ILE A 602 -13.16 9.04 -20.24
CA ILE A 602 -14.38 8.63 -19.53
C ILE A 602 -15.52 9.54 -19.94
N ASN A 603 -16.68 8.96 -20.32
CA ASN A 603 -17.90 9.71 -20.61
C ASN A 603 -18.75 9.96 -19.35
N GLY A 604 -19.87 10.68 -19.49
CA GLY A 604 -20.80 10.99 -18.40
C GLY A 604 -21.58 9.80 -17.83
N TYR A 605 -21.30 8.59 -18.28
CA TYR A 605 -21.87 7.33 -17.76
C TYR A 605 -20.79 6.38 -17.21
N GLY A 606 -19.55 6.85 -17.10
CA GLY A 606 -18.43 6.05 -16.61
C GLY A 606 -17.81 5.09 -17.63
N THR A 607 -18.27 5.08 -18.89
CA THR A 607 -17.66 4.22 -19.93
C THR A 607 -16.26 4.72 -20.24
N VAL A 608 -15.29 3.82 -20.16
CA VAL A 608 -13.90 4.09 -20.55
C VAL A 608 -13.68 3.73 -22.01
N TYR A 609 -13.21 4.69 -22.79
CA TYR A 609 -12.77 4.50 -24.16
C TYR A 609 -11.24 4.56 -24.22
N MET A 610 -10.62 3.76 -25.09
CA MET A 610 -9.20 3.84 -25.33
C MET A 610 -8.88 3.81 -26.83
N VAL A 611 -8.03 4.73 -27.27
CA VAL A 611 -7.41 4.74 -28.59
C VAL A 611 -5.90 4.64 -28.44
N ALA A 612 -5.27 3.79 -29.24
CA ALA A 612 -3.82 3.64 -29.25
C ALA A 612 -3.25 3.86 -30.65
N LYS A 613 -2.07 4.48 -30.72
CA LYS A 613 -1.32 4.66 -31.96
C LYS A 613 0.19 4.57 -31.72
N GLY A 614 0.85 3.74 -32.52
CA GLY A 614 2.30 3.60 -32.50
C GLY A 614 2.99 4.65 -33.36
N TYR A 615 4.12 5.14 -32.88
CA TYR A 615 4.98 6.11 -33.56
C TYR A 615 6.43 5.65 -33.52
N ASP A 616 7.15 5.82 -34.61
CA ASP A 616 8.60 5.66 -34.61
C ASP A 616 9.22 6.69 -33.67
N LEU A 617 10.22 6.25 -32.90
CA LEU A 617 10.97 7.13 -32.01
C LEU A 617 12.32 7.45 -32.65
N ASN A 618 12.53 8.70 -32.98
CA ASN A 618 13.79 9.21 -33.50
C ASN A 618 14.76 9.61 -32.38
N GLN A 619 16.05 9.62 -32.71
CA GLN A 619 17.11 10.02 -31.77
C GLN A 619 16.97 11.45 -31.29
#